data_a58093bb8e56c2ee350aa4db720afac6
#
_entry.id   a58093bb8e56c2ee350aa4db720afac6
#
_cell.length_a   1.000
_cell.length_b   1.000
_cell.length_c   1.000
_cell.angle_alpha   90.00
_cell.angle_beta   90.00
_cell.angle_gamma   90.00
#
_symmetry.space_group_name_H-M   'P 1'
#
loop_
_entity.id
_entity.type
_entity.pdbx_description
1 polymer ?
#
loop_
_entity_poly.entity_id
_entity_poly.type
_entity_poly.pdbx_seq_one_letter_code
_entity_poly.pdbx_strand_id
1 'polypeptide(L)'
;MIDVNPNAAPIEAPAEIAPETGFDLAEIRGVEGGVVGGVVGGVIGGLLTAPPPPPPPAEPVRVGGNIIAPTKTKNIDPVYPAVAQAARVSGVVILEAVIGPDGRVTNVNILRSVPLLDDAAVAAVRQWEYTPTLLNGVPVPVIMTVTVNFQLR
;
A
#
# COMPACT_ATOMS: atom_id res chain seq x y z
N MET A 1 37.77 -29.89 -21.01
CA MET A 1 36.78 -30.58 -21.87
C MET A 1 35.44 -30.47 -21.17
N ILE A 2 34.60 -29.58 -21.65
CA ILE A 2 33.26 -29.37 -21.13
C ILE A 2 32.34 -30.24 -22.01
N ASP A 3 31.77 -31.25 -21.37
CA ASP A 3 30.82 -32.14 -21.99
C ASP A 3 29.47 -31.39 -22.14
N VAL A 4 29.23 -30.90 -23.34
CA VAL A 4 27.95 -30.31 -23.70
C VAL A 4 27.03 -31.45 -24.08
N ASN A 5 26.08 -31.75 -23.22
CA ASN A 5 25.03 -32.73 -23.50
C ASN A 5 24.07 -32.19 -24.59
N PRO A 6 24.10 -32.72 -25.85
CA PRO A 6 23.28 -32.19 -26.94
C PRO A 6 21.85 -32.72 -26.94
N ASN A 7 21.37 -33.33 -25.86
CA ASN A 7 20.06 -33.96 -25.82
C ASN A 7 19.11 -33.35 -24.80
N ALA A 8 19.21 -32.05 -24.57
CA ALA A 8 18.14 -31.32 -23.90
C ALA A 8 17.04 -31.04 -24.94
N ALA A 9 16.07 -31.91 -25.01
CA ALA A 9 14.85 -31.69 -25.79
C ALA A 9 14.17 -30.40 -25.27
N PRO A 10 13.75 -29.49 -26.14
CA PRO A 10 12.94 -28.38 -25.76
C PRO A 10 11.60 -28.93 -25.19
N ILE A 11 11.28 -28.49 -24.01
CA ILE A 11 9.95 -28.73 -23.41
C ILE A 11 8.97 -27.93 -24.27
N GLU A 12 8.26 -28.64 -25.17
CA GLU A 12 7.13 -28.06 -25.86
C GLU A 12 6.11 -27.60 -24.84
N ALA A 13 5.90 -26.30 -24.80
CA ALA A 13 4.76 -25.73 -24.12
C ALA A 13 3.48 -26.30 -24.73
N PRO A 14 2.50 -26.77 -23.98
CA PRO A 14 1.23 -27.17 -24.55
C PRO A 14 0.52 -25.93 -25.10
N ALA A 15 0.61 -25.76 -26.41
CA ALA A 15 -0.26 -24.88 -27.14
C ALA A 15 -1.56 -25.61 -27.32
N GLU A 16 -2.53 -25.33 -26.49
CA GLU A 16 -3.95 -25.42 -26.83
C GLU A 16 -4.76 -25.02 -25.59
N ILE A 17 -4.87 -23.73 -25.40
CA ILE A 17 -6.03 -23.20 -24.72
C ILE A 17 -7.11 -23.20 -25.79
N ALA A 18 -7.94 -24.23 -25.80
CA ALA A 18 -9.14 -24.25 -26.60
C ALA A 18 -10.00 -23.04 -26.20
N PRO A 19 -10.45 -22.20 -27.14
CA PRO A 19 -11.43 -21.18 -26.79
C PRO A 19 -12.71 -21.91 -26.40
N GLU A 20 -13.15 -21.77 -25.19
CA GLU A 20 -14.49 -22.16 -24.76
C GLU A 20 -15.51 -21.24 -25.47
N THR A 21 -15.72 -21.49 -26.72
CA THR A 21 -16.88 -20.99 -27.46
C THR A 21 -18.02 -21.95 -27.19
N GLY A 22 -18.76 -21.67 -26.16
CA GLY A 22 -19.88 -22.52 -25.80
C GLY A 22 -20.94 -21.82 -24.95
N PHE A 23 -21.12 -20.54 -25.15
CA PHE A 23 -22.41 -19.94 -24.81
C PHE A 23 -23.30 -20.04 -26.04
N ASP A 24 -23.96 -21.19 -26.15
CA ASP A 24 -25.03 -21.39 -27.11
C ASP A 24 -26.21 -20.51 -26.68
N LEU A 25 -26.32 -19.34 -27.33
CA LEU A 25 -27.42 -18.39 -27.18
C LEU A 25 -28.74 -18.90 -27.78
N ALA A 26 -28.78 -20.17 -28.20
CA ALA A 26 -29.94 -20.76 -28.87
C ALA A 26 -30.95 -21.45 -27.93
N GLU A 27 -30.68 -21.54 -26.63
CA GLU A 27 -31.61 -22.18 -25.67
C GLU A 27 -32.20 -21.24 -24.63
N ILE A 28 -32.27 -19.96 -24.91
CA ILE A 28 -33.25 -19.14 -24.24
C ILE A 28 -34.56 -19.25 -25.04
N ARG A 29 -35.16 -20.44 -24.98
CA ARG A 29 -36.58 -20.57 -25.26
C ARG A 29 -37.30 -19.78 -24.20
N GLY A 30 -37.73 -18.56 -24.59
CA GLY A 30 -38.60 -17.77 -23.79
C GLY A 30 -39.77 -18.60 -23.33
N VAL A 31 -40.04 -18.60 -22.02
CA VAL A 31 -41.18 -19.22 -21.42
C VAL A 31 -42.39 -18.50 -22.01
N GLU A 32 -43.09 -19.14 -22.94
CA GLU A 32 -44.41 -18.73 -23.39
C GLU A 32 -45.39 -18.89 -22.21
N GLY A 33 -45.59 -17.80 -21.51
CA GLY A 33 -46.40 -17.73 -20.31
C GLY A 33 -46.21 -16.40 -19.61
N GLY A 34 -45.99 -15.35 -20.40
CA GLY A 34 -45.96 -14.00 -19.85
C GLY A 34 -47.28 -13.71 -19.16
N VAL A 35 -47.24 -13.51 -17.85
CA VAL A 35 -48.39 -13.09 -17.03
C VAL A 35 -48.95 -11.80 -17.60
N VAL A 36 -50.10 -11.87 -18.23
CA VAL A 36 -50.91 -10.72 -18.64
C VAL A 36 -51.43 -10.06 -17.36
N GLY A 37 -50.68 -9.14 -16.83
CA GLY A 37 -50.97 -8.48 -15.57
C GLY A 37 -49.75 -7.74 -15.04
N GLY A 38 -48.83 -7.33 -15.93
CA GLY A 38 -47.75 -6.45 -15.54
C GLY A 38 -48.27 -5.22 -14.86
N VAL A 39 -47.98 -5.04 -13.59
CA VAL A 39 -48.29 -3.82 -12.82
C VAL A 39 -47.69 -2.64 -13.56
N VAL A 40 -48.54 -1.86 -14.22
CA VAL A 40 -48.19 -0.54 -14.74
C VAL A 40 -48.02 0.38 -13.54
N GLY A 41 -46.89 0.30 -12.91
CA GLY A 41 -46.57 0.99 -11.69
C GLY A 41 -45.16 0.61 -11.23
N GLY A 42 -44.29 0.22 -12.16
CA GLY A 42 -42.88 0.05 -11.87
C GLY A 42 -42.33 1.34 -11.28
N VAL A 43 -42.08 1.31 -10.00
CA VAL A 43 -41.37 2.38 -9.28
C VAL A 43 -40.05 2.62 -10.02
N ILE A 44 -40.03 3.63 -10.89
CA ILE A 44 -38.83 4.23 -11.45
C ILE A 44 -38.15 5.02 -10.31
N GLY A 45 -37.98 4.41 -9.18
CA GLY A 45 -37.43 5.04 -7.99
C GLY A 45 -36.38 4.19 -7.29
N GLY A 46 -35.93 3.13 -7.92
CA GLY A 46 -34.93 2.23 -7.34
C GLY A 46 -33.57 2.25 -8.06
N LEU A 47 -33.19 3.39 -8.61
CA LEU A 47 -31.78 3.67 -8.78
C LEU A 47 -31.21 3.86 -7.35
N LEU A 48 -30.93 2.74 -6.68
CA LEU A 48 -29.89 2.75 -5.69
C LEU A 48 -28.64 3.19 -6.44
N THR A 49 -28.45 4.48 -6.52
CA THR A 49 -27.17 5.06 -6.87
C THR A 49 -26.22 4.49 -5.83
N ALA A 50 -25.51 3.42 -6.20
CA ALA A 50 -24.41 2.95 -5.40
C ALA A 50 -23.58 4.20 -5.07
N PRO A 51 -23.24 4.44 -3.80
CA PRO A 51 -22.42 5.58 -3.45
C PRO A 51 -21.19 5.56 -4.39
N PRO A 52 -20.78 6.70 -4.91
CA PRO A 52 -19.61 6.75 -5.79
C PRO A 52 -18.46 6.03 -5.09
N PRO A 53 -17.68 5.23 -5.82
CA PRO A 53 -16.53 4.55 -5.23
C PRO A 53 -15.68 5.60 -4.52
N PRO A 54 -15.12 5.28 -3.34
CA PRO A 54 -14.26 6.20 -2.64
C PRO A 54 -13.13 6.64 -3.58
N PRO A 55 -12.74 7.91 -3.54
CA PRO A 55 -11.64 8.38 -4.37
C PRO A 55 -10.41 7.53 -4.11
N PRO A 56 -9.62 7.23 -5.15
CA PRO A 56 -8.40 6.46 -4.99
C PRO A 56 -7.51 7.13 -3.95
N PRO A 57 -6.78 6.37 -3.13
CA PRO A 57 -5.85 6.92 -2.17
C PRO A 57 -4.89 7.89 -2.86
N ALA A 58 -4.73 9.09 -2.31
CA ALA A 58 -3.78 10.05 -2.83
C ALA A 58 -2.38 9.44 -2.79
N GLU A 59 -1.64 9.55 -3.88
CA GLU A 59 -0.26 9.09 -3.92
C GLU A 59 0.62 9.92 -2.97
N PRO A 60 1.52 9.29 -2.20
CA PRO A 60 2.40 10.01 -1.30
C PRO A 60 3.32 10.98 -2.08
N VAL A 61 3.33 12.22 -1.67
CA VAL A 61 4.16 13.27 -2.28
C VAL A 61 5.43 13.47 -1.45
N ARG A 62 6.58 13.54 -2.10
CA ARG A 62 7.83 13.83 -1.40
C ARG A 62 7.84 15.27 -0.89
N VAL A 63 8.25 15.44 0.36
CA VAL A 63 8.44 16.79 0.95
C VAL A 63 9.53 17.50 0.17
N GLY A 64 9.16 18.64 -0.41
CA GLY A 64 10.07 19.47 -1.19
C GLY A 64 9.33 20.55 -1.99
N GLY A 65 10.02 21.58 -2.41
CA GLY A 65 9.42 22.69 -3.14
C GLY A 65 8.41 23.49 -2.32
N ASN A 66 7.18 23.60 -2.78
CA ASN A 66 6.12 24.36 -2.13
C ASN A 66 5.38 23.60 -1.02
N ILE A 67 5.80 22.38 -0.70
CA ILE A 67 5.14 21.57 0.33
C ILE A 67 5.82 21.84 1.67
N ILE A 68 5.05 22.33 2.64
CA ILE A 68 5.53 22.56 4.00
C ILE A 68 5.77 21.20 4.65
N ALA A 69 6.99 20.97 5.14
CA ALA A 69 7.32 19.77 5.86
C ALA A 69 6.43 19.63 7.11
N PRO A 70 5.85 18.44 7.35
CA PRO A 70 5.03 18.22 8.53
C PRO A 70 5.85 18.41 9.81
N THR A 71 5.26 19.09 10.78
CA THR A 71 5.89 19.28 12.08
C THR A 71 5.57 18.10 12.98
N LYS A 72 6.57 17.55 13.65
CA LYS A 72 6.37 16.47 14.61
C LYS A 72 5.66 17.00 15.87
N THR A 73 4.46 16.48 16.13
CA THR A 73 3.65 16.86 17.31
C THR A 73 3.92 15.95 18.49
N LYS A 74 4.18 14.67 18.23
CA LYS A 74 4.51 13.69 19.24
C LYS A 74 5.84 13.02 18.93
N ASN A 75 6.79 13.17 19.83
CA ASN A 75 8.08 12.52 19.77
C ASN A 75 8.17 11.44 20.84
N ILE A 76 8.39 10.21 20.40
CA ILE A 76 8.66 9.09 21.30
C ILE A 76 10.10 8.69 21.06
N ASP A 77 10.90 8.74 22.12
CA ASP A 77 12.28 8.34 22.03
C ASP A 77 12.37 6.83 21.74
N PRO A 78 13.27 6.42 20.85
CA PRO A 78 13.44 5.01 20.54
C PRO A 78 13.94 4.26 21.78
N VAL A 79 13.28 3.15 22.08
CA VAL A 79 13.71 2.26 23.14
C VAL A 79 14.97 1.52 22.68
N TYR A 80 16.06 1.71 23.41
CA TYR A 80 17.31 1.05 23.08
C TYR A 80 17.20 -0.45 23.38
N PRO A 81 17.36 -1.35 22.41
CA PRO A 81 17.27 -2.79 22.66
C PRO A 81 18.38 -3.28 23.58
N ALA A 82 18.03 -4.12 24.56
CA ALA A 82 19.00 -4.68 25.50
C ALA A 82 20.13 -5.42 24.81
N VAL A 83 19.84 -6.10 23.71
CA VAL A 83 20.83 -6.81 22.87
C VAL A 83 21.82 -5.83 22.26
N ALA A 84 21.34 -4.70 21.73
CA ALA A 84 22.19 -3.67 21.15
C ALA A 84 23.04 -2.96 22.23
N GLN A 85 22.49 -2.79 23.43
CA GLN A 85 23.24 -2.27 24.59
C GLN A 85 24.36 -3.22 25.02
N ALA A 86 24.08 -4.51 25.12
CA ALA A 86 25.05 -5.53 25.48
C ALA A 86 26.17 -5.61 24.43
N ALA A 87 25.83 -5.48 23.16
CA ALA A 87 26.76 -5.47 22.05
C ALA A 87 27.47 -4.11 21.85
N ARG A 88 27.09 -3.09 22.63
CA ARG A 88 27.57 -1.70 22.50
C ARG A 88 27.47 -1.13 21.08
N VAL A 89 26.39 -1.49 20.36
CA VAL A 89 26.13 -1.02 19.01
C VAL A 89 25.46 0.34 19.08
N SER A 90 26.12 1.37 18.65
CA SER A 90 25.57 2.71 18.49
C SER A 90 25.59 3.13 17.02
N GLY A 91 24.74 4.05 16.62
CA GLY A 91 24.72 4.50 15.25
C GLY A 91 23.52 5.36 14.91
N VAL A 92 23.46 5.73 13.64
CA VAL A 92 22.39 6.54 13.09
C VAL A 92 21.62 5.73 12.07
N VAL A 93 20.34 5.50 12.35
CA VAL A 93 19.40 4.85 11.43
C VAL A 93 18.68 5.93 10.65
N ILE A 94 18.68 5.81 9.33
CA ILE A 94 17.97 6.73 8.44
C ILE A 94 16.78 5.98 7.84
N LEU A 95 15.61 6.54 8.02
CA LEU A 95 14.34 5.96 7.62
C LEU A 95 13.62 6.92 6.67
N GLU A 96 12.90 6.37 5.73
CA GLU A 96 11.92 7.10 4.94
C GLU A 96 10.54 6.79 5.49
N ALA A 97 9.85 7.78 6.02
CA ALA A 97 8.53 7.64 6.59
C ALA A 97 7.47 8.23 5.67
N VAL A 98 6.41 7.48 5.46
CA VAL A 98 5.20 7.96 4.77
C VAL A 98 4.20 8.39 5.85
N ILE A 99 3.89 9.67 5.85
CA ILE A 99 2.94 10.28 6.78
C ILE A 99 1.61 10.40 6.06
N GLY A 100 0.56 9.83 6.63
CA GLY A 100 -0.78 9.91 6.10
C GLY A 100 -1.40 11.31 6.20
N PRO A 101 -2.54 11.50 5.55
CA PRO A 101 -3.28 12.77 5.59
C PRO A 101 -3.80 13.10 7.00
N ASP A 102 -3.82 12.14 7.90
CA ASP A 102 -4.17 12.27 9.32
C ASP A 102 -2.97 12.66 10.22
N GLY A 103 -1.76 12.74 9.65
CA GLY A 103 -0.53 13.03 10.38
C GLY A 103 0.14 11.81 11.02
N ARG A 104 -0.39 10.62 10.81
CA ARG A 104 0.19 9.39 11.34
C ARG A 104 1.14 8.74 10.35
N VAL A 105 2.15 8.06 10.88
CA VAL A 105 3.06 7.29 10.06
C VAL A 105 2.38 6.01 9.59
N THR A 106 2.18 5.89 8.27
CA THR A 106 1.51 4.74 7.63
C THR A 106 2.50 3.70 7.14
N ASN A 107 3.66 4.13 6.67
CA ASN A 107 4.71 3.24 6.20
C ASN A 107 6.08 3.75 6.60
N VAL A 108 7.04 2.83 6.78
CA VAL A 108 8.43 3.15 7.11
C VAL A 108 9.33 2.25 6.30
N ASN A 109 10.26 2.85 5.56
CA ASN A 109 11.29 2.17 4.81
C ASN A 109 12.67 2.54 5.35
N ILE A 110 13.58 1.57 5.46
CA ILE A 110 14.93 1.80 6.00
C ILE A 110 15.86 2.17 4.85
N LEU A 111 16.40 3.38 4.88
CA LEU A 111 17.40 3.84 3.91
C LEU A 111 18.82 3.50 4.36
N ARG A 112 19.07 3.60 5.67
CA ARG A 112 20.35 3.22 6.27
C ARG A 112 20.09 2.38 7.51
N SER A 113 20.49 1.12 7.42
CA SER A 113 20.35 0.10 8.46
C SER A 113 21.51 0.15 9.44
N VAL A 114 21.21 -0.07 10.71
CA VAL A 114 22.20 -0.40 11.74
C VAL A 114 21.72 -1.66 12.45
N PRO A 115 22.42 -2.77 12.33
CA PRO A 115 22.02 -4.05 12.93
C PRO A 115 21.64 -3.88 14.41
N LEU A 116 20.59 -4.57 14.85
CA LEU A 116 20.02 -4.53 16.20
C LEU A 116 19.32 -3.22 16.62
N LEU A 117 19.40 -2.16 15.82
CA LEU A 117 18.76 -0.87 16.10
C LEU A 117 17.57 -0.59 15.17
N ASP A 118 17.48 -1.26 14.03
CA ASP A 118 16.47 -1.01 13.01
C ASP A 118 15.05 -1.21 13.53
N ASP A 119 14.79 -2.32 14.21
CA ASP A 119 13.47 -2.62 14.77
C ASP A 119 13.02 -1.56 15.78
N ALA A 120 13.94 -1.12 16.64
CA ALA A 120 13.68 -0.08 17.61
C ALA A 120 13.42 1.28 16.95
N ALA A 121 14.16 1.60 15.90
CA ALA A 121 13.96 2.81 15.13
C ALA A 121 12.58 2.82 14.44
N VAL A 122 12.22 1.73 13.77
CA VAL A 122 10.92 1.57 13.10
C VAL A 122 9.78 1.62 14.12
N ALA A 123 9.90 0.93 15.25
CA ALA A 123 8.90 0.92 16.30
C ALA A 123 8.67 2.32 16.89
N ALA A 124 9.72 3.10 17.08
CA ALA A 124 9.61 4.47 17.56
C ALA A 124 8.94 5.38 16.54
N VAL A 125 9.41 5.34 15.28
CA VAL A 125 8.89 6.20 14.21
C VAL A 125 7.41 5.95 13.93
N ARG A 126 6.95 4.71 14.02
CA ARG A 126 5.52 4.37 13.86
C ARG A 126 4.61 4.99 14.93
N GLN A 127 5.16 5.32 16.10
CA GLN A 127 4.43 5.94 17.19
C GLN A 127 4.48 7.47 17.14
N TRP A 128 5.25 8.04 16.23
CA TRP A 128 5.33 9.47 16.06
C TRP A 128 4.09 10.00 15.35
N GLU A 129 3.70 11.19 15.73
CA GLU A 129 2.60 11.90 15.12
C GLU A 129 3.10 13.24 14.58
N TYR A 130 2.56 13.63 13.45
CA TYR A 130 2.92 14.85 12.75
C TYR A 130 1.67 15.68 12.45
N THR A 131 1.87 16.95 12.16
CA THR A 131 0.79 17.77 11.62
C THR A 131 0.45 17.31 10.21
N PRO A 132 -0.84 17.24 9.86
CA PRO A 132 -1.25 16.97 8.48
C PRO A 132 -0.61 17.98 7.52
N THR A 133 -0.09 17.49 6.42
CA THR A 133 0.41 18.35 5.34
C THR A 133 -0.72 18.66 4.38
N LEU A 134 -0.96 19.93 4.14
CA LEU A 134 -1.98 20.41 3.22
C LEU A 134 -1.33 20.83 1.89
N LEU A 135 -1.85 20.31 0.80
CA LEU A 135 -1.55 20.76 -0.54
C LEU A 135 -2.81 21.43 -1.09
N ASN A 136 -2.75 22.73 -1.32
CA ASN A 136 -3.91 23.53 -1.76
C ASN A 136 -5.14 23.38 -0.83
N GLY A 137 -4.91 23.24 0.48
CA GLY A 137 -5.98 23.05 1.47
C GLY A 137 -6.49 21.62 1.63
N VAL A 138 -5.95 20.67 0.88
CA VAL A 138 -6.32 19.24 0.96
C VAL A 138 -5.22 18.47 1.70
N PRO A 139 -5.56 17.66 2.72
CA PRO A 139 -4.59 16.80 3.37
C PRO A 139 -4.07 15.74 2.40
N VAL A 140 -2.75 15.67 2.26
CA VAL A 140 -2.10 14.70 1.38
C VAL A 140 -1.06 13.87 2.15
N PRO A 141 -0.90 12.60 1.82
CA PRO A 141 0.19 11.80 2.36
C PRO A 141 1.53 12.32 1.83
N VAL A 142 2.54 12.37 2.70
CA VAL A 142 3.87 12.85 2.35
C VAL A 142 4.95 11.87 2.74
N ILE A 143 6.03 11.85 1.96
CA ILE A 143 7.22 11.07 2.24
C ILE A 143 8.30 12.00 2.77
N MET A 144 8.84 11.68 3.94
CA MET A 144 9.96 12.42 4.50
C MET A 144 11.05 11.50 5.04
N THR A 145 12.28 11.99 5.02
CA THR A 145 13.41 11.29 5.63
C THR A 145 13.51 11.64 7.11
N VAL A 146 13.61 10.61 7.93
CA VAL A 146 13.74 10.71 9.38
C VAL A 146 15.05 10.09 9.83
N THR A 147 15.77 10.79 10.67
CA THR A 147 17.03 10.31 11.25
C THR A 147 16.83 10.00 12.73
N VAL A 148 17.13 8.77 13.12
CA VAL A 148 17.10 8.30 14.50
C VAL A 148 18.52 8.03 14.96
N ASN A 149 18.94 8.72 16.02
CA ASN A 149 20.29 8.60 16.56
C ASN A 149 20.26 7.76 17.85
N PHE A 150 21.02 6.69 17.87
CA PHE A 150 21.22 5.83 19.02
C PHE A 150 22.62 6.04 19.61
N GLN A 151 22.66 6.58 20.82
CA GLN A 151 23.91 6.79 21.56
C GLN A 151 23.83 6.04 22.88
N LEU A 152 24.90 5.32 23.18
CA LEU A 152 25.10 4.75 24.52
C LEU A 152 25.54 5.88 25.47
N ARG A 153 24.78 6.05 26.51
CA ARG A 153 25.12 6.94 27.63
C ARG A 153 25.88 6.16 28.69
#